data_67d4a8cc0944a45692ecf70324331392
#
_entry.id   67d4a8cc0944a45692ecf70324331392
#
_cell.length_a   1.000
_cell.length_b   1.000
_cell.length_c   1.000
_cell.angle_alpha   90.00
_cell.angle_beta   90.00
_cell.angle_gamma   90.00
#
_symmetry.space_group_name_H-M   'P 1'
#
loop_
_entity.id
_entity.type
_entity.pdbx_description
1 polymer ?
#
loop_
_entity_poly.entity_id
_entity_poly.type
_entity_poly.pdbx_seq_one_letter_code
_entity_poly.pdbx_strand_id
1 'polypeptide(L)'
;MEKKMTSGEMAKKAGVSQKAIRLYDEKGLLKPTDYSEGNYRLYDDAALQILEKIVALKQIGFSLEEVRDNLKDGEVTDIKGALEIQLRKMEEKKYQLEKITDAIKRTLARKENLDWDDVAGIVQNVSIDQSADEHHWDALKHTGSELDWYVRIFRSLELKENKKILDLGCGYSKLWRNNWTEIPVGTKIIGYDIHGSWADDFAKFLPANKERLPEGVTIDLEFADLEEDKTWEKIDRKAPYDLAIAHYLDYEVKDFERVVAHAQNVITEDGMFSCNGGNVAKWNEFFKEALEAIGENPAFIDKVICEQTQKRESFISMLESYFGRVESVLLPNYWHYLEGFDIVQKMKDYYSGQEKTITRFEDKLTSYFQEKISKEGEIVVEINSQFWHCYKK
;
A
#
# COMPACT_ATOMS: atom_id res chain seq x y z
N MET A 1 31.47 26.12 -35.23
CA MET A 1 31.80 25.65 -33.87
C MET A 1 30.56 25.94 -33.01
N GLU A 2 29.90 24.92 -32.51
CA GLU A 2 28.78 25.09 -31.58
C GLU A 2 29.28 25.79 -30.30
N LYS A 3 28.53 26.76 -29.84
CA LYS A 3 28.89 27.57 -28.67
C LYS A 3 28.67 26.74 -27.42
N LYS A 4 29.75 26.21 -26.83
CA LYS A 4 29.69 25.45 -25.56
C LYS A 4 29.50 26.41 -24.39
N MET A 5 28.67 25.99 -23.45
CA MET A 5 28.28 26.73 -22.23
C MET A 5 29.03 26.19 -21.02
N THR A 6 29.42 27.07 -20.13
CA THR A 6 29.93 26.72 -18.80
C THR A 6 28.79 26.25 -17.85
N SER A 7 29.12 25.56 -16.76
CA SER A 7 28.15 25.19 -15.74
C SER A 7 27.36 26.39 -15.20
N GLY A 8 27.98 27.60 -15.18
CA GLY A 8 27.32 28.83 -14.74
C GLY A 8 26.27 29.34 -15.73
N GLU A 9 26.59 29.29 -17.04
CA GLU A 9 25.67 29.68 -18.11
C GLU A 9 24.49 28.69 -18.20
N MET A 10 24.78 27.38 -18.09
CA MET A 10 23.77 26.32 -18.03
C MET A 10 22.81 26.53 -16.85
N ALA A 11 23.36 26.77 -15.65
CA ALA A 11 22.59 27.02 -14.44
C ALA A 11 21.63 28.20 -14.59
N LYS A 12 22.14 29.31 -15.20
CA LYS A 12 21.34 30.51 -15.44
C LYS A 12 20.22 30.26 -16.45
N LYS A 13 20.50 29.50 -17.52
CA LYS A 13 19.50 29.20 -18.57
C LYS A 13 18.37 28.29 -18.02
N ALA A 14 18.73 27.26 -17.26
CA ALA A 14 17.75 26.31 -16.72
C ALA A 14 17.13 26.71 -15.37
N GLY A 15 17.50 27.86 -14.80
CA GLY A 15 16.95 28.35 -13.54
C GLY A 15 17.35 27.52 -12.30
N VAL A 16 18.52 26.87 -12.33
CA VAL A 16 19.03 26.03 -11.23
C VAL A 16 20.37 26.53 -10.69
N SER A 17 20.81 25.98 -9.56
CA SER A 17 22.13 26.32 -9.03
C SER A 17 23.26 25.57 -9.75
N GLN A 18 24.46 26.13 -9.81
CA GLN A 18 25.64 25.42 -10.30
C GLN A 18 25.92 24.14 -9.50
N LYS A 19 25.57 24.12 -8.21
CA LYS A 19 25.68 22.95 -7.35
C LYS A 19 24.75 21.82 -7.84
N ALA A 20 23.55 22.16 -8.30
CA ALA A 20 22.61 21.18 -8.86
C ALA A 20 23.18 20.53 -10.14
N ILE A 21 23.81 21.31 -11.05
CA ILE A 21 24.43 20.77 -12.25
C ILE A 21 25.56 19.79 -11.91
N ARG A 22 26.40 20.13 -10.92
CA ARG A 22 27.44 19.20 -10.44
C ARG A 22 26.86 17.93 -9.86
N LEU A 23 25.79 18.03 -9.07
CA LEU A 23 25.11 16.89 -8.51
C LEU A 23 24.50 15.99 -9.61
N TYR A 24 23.94 16.58 -10.67
CA TYR A 24 23.41 15.82 -11.81
C TYR A 24 24.50 15.09 -12.60
N ASP A 25 25.69 15.70 -12.74
CA ASP A 25 26.86 15.04 -13.31
C ASP A 25 27.35 13.88 -12.41
N GLU A 26 27.50 14.12 -11.11
CA GLU A 26 27.92 13.11 -10.11
C GLU A 26 26.94 11.91 -10.05
N LYS A 27 25.66 12.18 -10.24
CA LYS A 27 24.60 11.14 -10.30
C LYS A 27 24.43 10.51 -11.70
N GLY A 28 25.21 10.94 -12.69
CA GLY A 28 25.17 10.40 -14.04
C GLY A 28 23.96 10.84 -14.89
N LEU A 29 23.19 11.82 -14.43
CA LEU A 29 22.00 12.35 -15.10
C LEU A 29 22.35 13.34 -16.23
N LEU A 30 23.42 14.09 -16.08
CA LEU A 30 23.88 15.10 -17.02
C LEU A 30 25.39 15.04 -17.14
N LYS A 31 25.92 14.64 -18.30
CA LYS A 31 27.36 14.57 -18.54
C LYS A 31 27.85 15.83 -19.25
N PRO A 32 29.01 16.38 -18.87
CA PRO A 32 29.63 17.43 -19.67
C PRO A 32 30.04 16.90 -21.06
N THR A 33 29.80 17.71 -22.07
CA THR A 33 30.14 17.38 -23.45
C THR A 33 31.66 17.53 -23.72
N ASP A 34 32.32 18.40 -22.93
CA ASP A 34 33.77 18.67 -23.06
C ASP A 34 34.34 19.34 -21.78
N TYR A 35 35.64 19.55 -21.75
CA TYR A 35 36.32 20.29 -20.72
C TYR A 35 37.21 21.38 -21.36
N SER A 36 37.26 22.56 -20.73
CA SER A 36 38.17 23.63 -21.14
C SER A 36 39.63 23.30 -20.81
N GLU A 37 40.59 24.09 -21.32
CA GLU A 37 42.00 23.99 -20.96
C GLU A 37 42.25 24.08 -19.44
N GLY A 38 41.38 24.78 -18.69
CA GLY A 38 41.39 24.85 -17.23
C GLY A 38 40.61 23.77 -16.53
N ASN A 39 40.22 22.69 -17.21
CA ASN A 39 39.44 21.56 -16.70
C ASN A 39 38.04 21.97 -16.18
N TYR A 40 37.42 23.02 -16.72
CA TYR A 40 36.05 23.41 -16.44
C TYR A 40 35.11 22.66 -17.37
N ARG A 41 34.01 22.15 -16.82
CA ARG A 41 32.93 21.45 -17.53
C ARG A 41 32.29 22.35 -18.58
N LEU A 42 32.16 21.86 -19.80
CA LEU A 42 31.51 22.51 -20.93
C LEU A 42 30.33 21.67 -21.41
N TYR A 43 29.26 22.32 -21.80
CA TYR A 43 28.02 21.70 -22.22
C TYR A 43 27.54 22.30 -23.55
N ASP A 44 26.96 21.50 -24.41
CA ASP A 44 26.30 21.91 -25.65
C ASP A 44 24.79 22.12 -25.47
N ASP A 45 24.11 22.43 -26.57
CA ASP A 45 22.66 22.62 -26.56
C ASP A 45 21.88 21.30 -26.33
N ALA A 46 22.45 20.15 -26.72
CA ALA A 46 21.85 18.85 -26.40
C ALA A 46 21.86 18.58 -24.89
N ALA A 47 22.98 18.86 -24.22
CA ALA A 47 23.05 18.76 -22.74
C ALA A 47 22.09 19.75 -22.05
N LEU A 48 21.83 20.93 -22.66
CA LEU A 48 20.82 21.87 -22.12
C LEU A 48 19.41 21.26 -22.20
N GLN A 49 19.04 20.66 -23.31
CA GLN A 49 17.73 19.99 -23.44
C GLN A 49 17.53 18.87 -22.42
N ILE A 50 18.58 18.08 -22.15
CA ILE A 50 18.56 17.06 -21.09
C ILE A 50 18.36 17.72 -19.73
N LEU A 51 19.09 18.80 -19.44
CA LEU A 51 18.94 19.54 -18.18
C LEU A 51 17.52 20.10 -18.01
N GLU A 52 16.90 20.64 -19.05
CA GLU A 52 15.52 21.14 -19.01
C GLU A 52 14.52 20.03 -18.70
N LYS A 53 14.70 18.82 -19.28
CA LYS A 53 13.90 17.63 -18.95
C LYS A 53 14.07 17.23 -17.49
N ILE A 54 15.31 17.17 -16.97
CA ILE A 54 15.60 16.88 -15.55
C ILE A 54 14.90 17.89 -14.65
N VAL A 55 15.01 19.19 -14.96
CA VAL A 55 14.39 20.26 -14.16
C VAL A 55 12.87 20.14 -14.15
N ALA A 56 12.26 19.89 -15.32
CA ALA A 56 10.82 19.70 -15.42
C ALA A 56 10.33 18.52 -14.57
N LEU A 57 10.98 17.36 -14.66
CA LEU A 57 10.64 16.19 -13.85
C LEU A 57 10.82 16.48 -12.35
N LYS A 58 11.89 17.18 -11.95
CA LYS A 58 12.11 17.60 -10.57
C LYS A 58 11.01 18.55 -10.05
N GLN A 59 10.54 19.47 -10.87
CA GLN A 59 9.48 20.43 -10.50
C GLN A 59 8.13 19.75 -10.24
N ILE A 60 7.84 18.67 -10.94
CA ILE A 60 6.63 17.87 -10.71
C ILE A 60 6.82 16.80 -9.63
N GLY A 61 8.00 16.79 -8.95
CA GLY A 61 8.23 16.03 -7.71
C GLY A 61 8.96 14.70 -7.85
N PHE A 62 9.52 14.35 -9.01
CA PHE A 62 10.36 13.15 -9.14
C PHE A 62 11.64 13.26 -8.29
N SER A 63 12.07 12.18 -7.67
CA SER A 63 13.40 12.05 -7.07
C SER A 63 14.49 12.06 -8.16
N LEU A 64 15.77 12.18 -7.80
CA LEU A 64 16.84 12.09 -8.79
C LEU A 64 17.00 10.67 -9.34
N GLU A 65 16.73 9.68 -8.52
CA GLU A 65 16.70 8.28 -8.89
C GLU A 65 15.60 8.01 -9.92
N GLU A 66 14.39 8.46 -9.66
CA GLU A 66 13.25 8.34 -10.59
C GLU A 66 13.50 9.09 -11.90
N VAL A 67 14.16 10.27 -11.84
CA VAL A 67 14.57 10.99 -13.07
C VAL A 67 15.55 10.15 -13.88
N ARG A 68 16.55 9.54 -13.22
CA ARG A 68 17.53 8.68 -13.89
C ARG A 68 16.87 7.49 -14.57
N ASP A 69 15.93 6.84 -13.87
CA ASP A 69 15.28 5.62 -14.34
C ASP A 69 14.33 5.88 -15.52
N ASN A 70 13.74 7.08 -15.55
CA ASN A 70 12.86 7.51 -16.64
C ASN A 70 13.58 8.24 -17.79
N LEU A 71 14.86 8.64 -17.62
CA LEU A 71 15.62 9.39 -18.61
C LEU A 71 16.78 8.53 -19.12
N LYS A 72 16.52 7.63 -20.08
CA LYS A 72 17.57 6.84 -20.74
C LYS A 72 18.04 7.56 -22.03
N ASP A 73 19.34 7.75 -22.16
CA ASP A 73 19.98 8.42 -23.30
C ASP A 73 19.38 9.81 -23.68
N GLY A 74 18.87 10.53 -22.65
CA GLY A 74 18.24 11.84 -22.84
C GLY A 74 16.79 11.80 -23.34
N GLU A 75 16.22 10.62 -23.54
CA GLU A 75 14.81 10.40 -23.90
C GLU A 75 14.02 9.80 -22.75
N VAL A 76 12.79 10.28 -22.55
CA VAL A 76 11.84 9.67 -21.61
C VAL A 76 11.11 8.56 -22.35
N THR A 77 11.31 7.32 -21.91
CA THR A 77 10.81 6.13 -22.63
C THR A 77 9.30 5.93 -22.48
N ASP A 78 8.73 6.29 -21.32
CA ASP A 78 7.28 6.27 -21.07
C ASP A 78 6.86 7.46 -20.20
N ILE A 79 6.65 8.59 -20.84
CA ILE A 79 6.22 9.83 -20.17
C ILE A 79 4.84 9.65 -19.53
N LYS A 80 3.92 8.95 -20.19
CA LYS A 80 2.54 8.79 -19.72
C LYS A 80 2.50 7.96 -18.43
N GLY A 81 3.11 6.79 -18.44
CA GLY A 81 3.18 5.92 -17.25
C GLY A 81 3.89 6.59 -16.07
N ALA A 82 5.00 7.27 -16.33
CA ALA A 82 5.73 8.03 -15.32
C ALA A 82 4.87 9.14 -14.68
N LEU A 83 4.12 9.89 -15.50
CA LEU A 83 3.21 10.94 -15.02
C LEU A 83 2.02 10.38 -14.26
N GLU A 84 1.45 9.25 -14.66
CA GLU A 84 0.36 8.58 -13.95
C GLU A 84 0.81 8.09 -12.56
N ILE A 85 2.02 7.56 -12.45
CA ILE A 85 2.63 7.19 -11.17
C ILE A 85 2.84 8.43 -10.30
N GLN A 86 3.39 9.50 -10.88
CA GLN A 86 3.66 10.73 -10.15
C GLN A 86 2.38 11.44 -9.69
N LEU A 87 1.33 11.43 -10.52
CA LEU A 87 0.02 11.97 -10.16
C LEU A 87 -0.51 11.26 -8.91
N ARG A 88 -0.50 9.92 -8.91
CA ARG A 88 -0.93 9.13 -7.73
C ARG A 88 -0.14 9.50 -6.47
N LYS A 89 1.19 9.61 -6.57
CA LYS A 89 2.04 10.04 -5.44
C LYS A 89 1.70 11.43 -4.92
N MET A 90 1.35 12.35 -5.82
CA MET A 90 0.97 13.72 -5.42
C MET A 90 -0.42 13.77 -4.79
N GLU A 91 -1.37 12.99 -5.29
CA GLU A 91 -2.70 12.87 -4.70
C GLU A 91 -2.62 12.27 -3.30
N GLU A 92 -1.75 11.27 -3.10
CA GLU A 92 -1.48 10.71 -1.79
C GLU A 92 -0.87 11.73 -0.83
N LYS A 93 0.20 12.43 -1.23
CA LYS A 93 0.81 13.48 -0.40
C LYS A 93 -0.19 14.57 -0.03
N LYS A 94 -1.03 14.95 -0.98
CA LYS A 94 -2.11 15.91 -0.74
C LYS A 94 -3.05 15.39 0.34
N TYR A 95 -3.50 14.15 0.22
CA TYR A 95 -4.37 13.50 1.19
C TYR A 95 -3.74 13.41 2.60
N GLN A 96 -2.47 13.03 2.70
CA GLN A 96 -1.75 13.00 3.98
C GLN A 96 -1.63 14.38 4.61
N LEU A 97 -1.32 15.42 3.81
CA LEU A 97 -1.26 16.80 4.29
C LEU A 97 -2.62 17.30 4.74
N GLU A 98 -3.71 16.97 4.06
CA GLU A 98 -5.07 17.31 4.47
C GLU A 98 -5.41 16.65 5.81
N LYS A 99 -5.07 15.37 6.03
CA LYS A 99 -5.26 14.67 7.30
C LYS A 99 -4.49 15.29 8.46
N ILE A 100 -3.21 15.57 8.27
CA ILE A 100 -2.38 16.24 9.28
C ILE A 100 -2.99 17.59 9.64
N THR A 101 -3.38 18.36 8.62
CA THR A 101 -3.99 19.67 8.78
C THR A 101 -5.31 19.59 9.57
N ASP A 102 -6.16 18.62 9.25
CA ASP A 102 -7.45 18.45 9.95
C ASP A 102 -7.27 17.90 11.37
N ALA A 103 -6.28 17.03 11.61
CA ALA A 103 -5.91 16.58 12.96
C ALA A 103 -5.45 17.77 13.83
N ILE A 104 -4.57 18.63 13.30
CA ILE A 104 -4.11 19.84 13.98
C ILE A 104 -5.29 20.77 14.28
N LYS A 105 -6.15 21.06 13.29
CA LYS A 105 -7.33 21.92 13.48
C LYS A 105 -8.27 21.40 14.56
N ARG A 106 -8.52 20.07 14.58
CA ARG A 106 -9.39 19.46 15.61
C ARG A 106 -8.80 19.58 17.01
N THR A 107 -7.49 19.36 17.14
CA THR A 107 -6.80 19.48 18.42
C THR A 107 -6.85 20.93 18.92
N LEU A 108 -6.59 21.92 18.04
CA LEU A 108 -6.71 23.33 18.36
C LEU A 108 -8.13 23.77 18.75
N ALA A 109 -9.16 23.15 18.17
CA ALA A 109 -10.56 23.48 18.46
C ALA A 109 -11.09 22.87 19.76
N ARG A 110 -10.44 21.86 20.33
CA ARG A 110 -10.93 21.12 21.51
C ARG A 110 -10.46 21.64 22.84
N LYS A 111 -9.31 22.31 22.90
CA LYS A 111 -8.69 22.78 24.15
C LYS A 111 -8.09 24.18 24.01
N GLU A 112 -8.32 25.00 25.03
CA GLU A 112 -7.63 26.32 25.14
C GLU A 112 -6.16 26.15 25.57
N ASN A 113 -5.81 25.08 26.30
CA ASN A 113 -4.45 24.77 26.73
C ASN A 113 -4.06 23.39 26.19
N LEU A 114 -3.12 23.38 25.27
CA LEU A 114 -2.55 22.17 24.65
C LEU A 114 -1.30 21.74 25.42
N ASP A 115 -1.14 20.45 25.59
CA ASP A 115 0.06 19.79 26.13
C ASP A 115 0.74 18.89 25.09
N TRP A 116 1.90 18.33 25.47
CA TRP A 116 2.65 17.46 24.58
C TRP A 116 1.97 16.11 24.32
N ASP A 117 1.06 15.66 25.18
CA ASP A 117 0.28 14.44 24.98
C ASP A 117 -0.74 14.64 23.86
N ASP A 118 -1.30 15.85 23.71
CA ASP A 118 -2.17 16.20 22.58
C ASP A 118 -1.39 16.16 21.25
N VAL A 119 -0.14 16.64 21.23
CA VAL A 119 0.74 16.57 20.07
C VAL A 119 1.14 15.12 19.77
N ALA A 120 1.47 14.33 20.79
CA ALA A 120 1.78 12.91 20.65
C ALA A 120 0.58 12.14 20.09
N GLY A 121 -0.64 12.46 20.52
CA GLY A 121 -1.87 11.87 19.97
C GLY A 121 -2.06 12.17 18.48
N ILE A 122 -1.74 13.39 18.02
CA ILE A 122 -1.75 13.72 16.59
C ILE A 122 -0.73 12.86 15.83
N VAL A 123 0.50 12.79 16.34
CA VAL A 123 1.59 12.01 15.70
C VAL A 123 1.24 10.54 15.64
N GLN A 124 0.71 9.97 16.72
CA GLN A 124 0.33 8.56 16.77
C GLN A 124 -0.79 8.24 15.76
N ASN A 125 -1.85 9.05 15.71
CA ASN A 125 -2.95 8.86 14.76
C ASN A 125 -2.48 8.98 13.31
N VAL A 126 -1.63 9.97 13.00
CA VAL A 126 -1.05 10.15 11.66
C VAL A 126 -0.13 9.00 11.30
N SER A 127 0.66 8.48 12.23
CA SER A 127 1.59 7.36 11.98
C SER A 127 0.87 6.04 11.71
N ILE A 128 -0.23 5.75 12.42
CA ILE A 128 -1.07 4.56 12.18
C ILE A 128 -1.67 4.63 10.78
N ASP A 129 -2.20 5.80 10.41
CA ASP A 129 -2.76 6.05 9.09
C ASP A 129 -1.71 5.89 7.98
N GLN A 130 -0.48 6.39 8.20
CA GLN A 130 0.62 6.27 7.25
C GLN A 130 1.03 4.82 7.00
N SER A 131 1.15 4.00 8.04
CA SER A 131 1.58 2.61 7.88
C SER A 131 0.61 1.79 7.02
N ALA A 132 -0.69 1.96 7.19
CA ALA A 132 -1.70 1.29 6.38
C ALA A 132 -1.68 1.76 4.91
N ASP A 133 -1.44 3.05 4.69
CA ASP A 133 -1.33 3.62 3.35
C ASP A 133 0.02 3.24 2.68
N GLU A 134 1.13 3.22 3.41
CA GLU A 134 2.45 2.80 2.90
C GLU A 134 2.43 1.36 2.38
N HIS A 135 1.80 0.43 3.10
CA HIS A 135 1.64 -0.95 2.63
C HIS A 135 0.82 -1.04 1.34
N HIS A 136 -0.25 -0.26 1.24
CA HIS A 136 -1.06 -0.20 0.04
C HIS A 136 -0.27 0.37 -1.15
N TRP A 137 0.50 1.41 -0.94
CA TRP A 137 1.31 2.07 -1.96
C TRP A 137 2.49 1.22 -2.42
N ASP A 138 3.15 0.52 -1.49
CA ASP A 138 4.19 -0.45 -1.84
C ASP A 138 3.59 -1.56 -2.73
N ALA A 139 2.41 -2.05 -2.37
CA ALA A 139 1.69 -3.01 -3.20
C ALA A 139 1.34 -2.45 -4.59
N LEU A 140 0.86 -1.21 -4.69
CA LEU A 140 0.54 -0.56 -5.98
C LEU A 140 1.79 -0.30 -6.83
N LYS A 141 2.91 0.06 -6.22
CA LYS A 141 4.17 0.31 -6.92
C LYS A 141 4.65 -0.92 -7.68
N HIS A 142 4.45 -2.09 -7.10
CA HIS A 142 4.99 -3.35 -7.62
C HIS A 142 3.96 -4.22 -8.32
N THR A 143 2.65 -3.96 -8.18
CA THR A 143 1.62 -4.81 -8.79
C THR A 143 1.58 -4.72 -10.31
N GLY A 144 1.58 -5.86 -10.97
CA GLY A 144 1.31 -5.98 -12.41
C GLY A 144 -0.17 -6.12 -12.75
N SER A 145 -1.07 -6.01 -11.78
CA SER A 145 -2.51 -6.11 -12.00
C SER A 145 -3.08 -4.79 -12.53
N GLU A 146 -3.85 -4.85 -13.63
CA GLU A 146 -4.61 -3.70 -14.15
C GLU A 146 -5.74 -3.28 -13.21
N LEU A 147 -6.21 -4.20 -12.35
CA LEU A 147 -7.28 -3.95 -11.41
C LEU A 147 -6.72 -3.65 -10.02
N ASP A 148 -7.27 -2.63 -9.39
CA ASP A 148 -7.02 -2.30 -7.98
C ASP A 148 -7.31 -3.51 -7.09
N TRP A 149 -6.54 -3.65 -6.01
CA TRP A 149 -6.64 -4.77 -5.09
C TRP A 149 -8.02 -4.88 -4.43
N TYR A 150 -8.59 -3.75 -4.02
CA TYR A 150 -9.94 -3.72 -3.42
C TYR A 150 -11.05 -4.02 -4.43
N VAL A 151 -10.84 -3.72 -5.71
CA VAL A 151 -11.76 -4.15 -6.78
C VAL A 151 -11.75 -5.68 -6.91
N ARG A 152 -10.60 -6.31 -6.79
CA ARG A 152 -10.49 -7.77 -6.85
C ARG A 152 -11.14 -8.45 -5.63
N ILE A 153 -10.91 -7.91 -4.42
CA ILE A 153 -11.58 -8.39 -3.20
C ILE A 153 -13.09 -8.23 -3.34
N PHE A 154 -13.57 -7.05 -3.76
CA PHE A 154 -14.99 -6.79 -3.93
C PHE A 154 -15.65 -7.78 -4.86
N ARG A 155 -15.04 -8.05 -6.01
CA ARG A 155 -15.57 -9.02 -6.99
C ARG A 155 -15.60 -10.45 -6.46
N SER A 156 -14.68 -10.83 -5.59
CA SER A 156 -14.67 -12.16 -4.97
C SER A 156 -15.83 -12.38 -3.99
N LEU A 157 -16.46 -11.32 -3.50
CA LEU A 157 -17.62 -11.42 -2.60
C LEU A 157 -18.93 -11.75 -3.34
N GLU A 158 -18.98 -11.64 -4.66
CA GLU A 158 -20.16 -11.95 -5.51
C GLU A 158 -21.47 -11.34 -5.00
N LEU A 159 -21.40 -10.07 -4.60
CA LEU A 159 -22.51 -9.35 -3.97
C LEU A 159 -23.77 -9.34 -4.84
N LYS A 160 -24.92 -9.52 -4.22
CA LYS A 160 -26.25 -9.43 -4.84
C LYS A 160 -27.01 -8.20 -4.36
N GLU A 161 -28.06 -7.83 -5.09
CA GLU A 161 -28.92 -6.72 -4.75
C GLU A 161 -29.63 -6.90 -3.40
N ASN A 162 -30.00 -5.77 -2.78
CA ASN A 162 -30.79 -5.70 -1.54
C ASN A 162 -30.16 -6.42 -0.34
N LYS A 163 -28.83 -6.51 -0.29
CA LYS A 163 -28.12 -7.15 0.81
C LYS A 163 -27.76 -6.18 1.92
N LYS A 164 -27.76 -6.66 3.14
CA LYS A 164 -27.31 -5.96 4.33
C LYS A 164 -25.95 -6.49 4.76
N ILE A 165 -24.98 -5.62 4.79
CA ILE A 165 -23.57 -5.96 4.98
C ILE A 165 -23.04 -5.33 6.26
N LEU A 166 -22.34 -6.13 7.07
CA LEU A 166 -21.56 -5.71 8.22
C LEU A 166 -20.07 -5.72 7.82
N ASP A 167 -19.38 -4.60 7.95
CA ASP A 167 -17.95 -4.49 7.65
C ASP A 167 -17.17 -4.14 8.93
N LEU A 168 -16.47 -5.13 9.49
CA LEU A 168 -15.72 -5.04 10.74
C LEU A 168 -14.26 -4.69 10.46
N GLY A 169 -13.79 -3.58 11.01
CA GLY A 169 -12.48 -3.03 10.66
C GLY A 169 -12.50 -2.44 9.24
N CYS A 170 -13.53 -1.66 8.92
CA CYS A 170 -13.76 -1.16 7.56
C CYS A 170 -12.69 -0.14 7.09
N GLY A 171 -11.83 0.33 7.97
CA GLY A 171 -10.76 1.28 7.68
C GLY A 171 -11.30 2.51 6.95
N TYR A 172 -10.59 2.96 5.95
CA TYR A 172 -11.01 4.03 5.03
C TYR A 172 -12.15 3.67 4.11
N SER A 173 -12.79 2.53 4.29
CA SER A 173 -13.82 2.03 3.39
C SER A 173 -13.34 1.90 1.92
N LYS A 174 -12.06 1.60 1.70
CA LYS A 174 -11.50 1.43 0.34
C LYS A 174 -12.23 0.34 -0.44
N LEU A 175 -12.68 -0.71 0.24
CA LEU A 175 -13.50 -1.76 -0.37
C LEU A 175 -14.75 -1.18 -1.06
N TRP A 176 -15.38 -0.18 -0.48
CA TRP A 176 -16.58 0.46 -0.99
C TRP A 176 -16.27 1.65 -1.89
N ARG A 177 -15.30 2.49 -1.52
CA ARG A 177 -14.89 3.67 -2.26
C ARG A 177 -14.37 3.33 -3.66
N ASN A 178 -13.56 2.27 -3.78
CA ASN A 178 -12.97 1.88 -5.06
C ASN A 178 -13.97 1.13 -5.97
N ASN A 179 -15.13 0.72 -5.42
CA ASN A 179 -16.17 -0.02 -6.13
C ASN A 179 -17.52 0.71 -6.15
N TRP A 180 -17.51 2.00 -5.92
CA TRP A 180 -18.64 2.86 -5.66
C TRP A 180 -19.83 2.67 -6.60
N THR A 181 -19.57 2.56 -7.89
CA THR A 181 -20.59 2.38 -8.93
C THR A 181 -20.97 0.92 -9.18
N GLU A 182 -20.20 -0.03 -8.64
CA GLU A 182 -20.42 -1.47 -8.80
C GLU A 182 -21.18 -2.08 -7.60
N ILE A 183 -21.45 -1.29 -6.54
CA ILE A 183 -22.25 -1.75 -5.40
C ILE A 183 -23.66 -2.08 -5.89
N PRO A 184 -24.19 -3.30 -5.63
CA PRO A 184 -25.52 -3.66 -6.12
C PRO A 184 -26.62 -2.80 -5.50
N VAL A 185 -27.68 -2.54 -6.29
CA VAL A 185 -28.86 -1.75 -5.90
C VAL A 185 -29.43 -2.23 -4.57
N GLY A 186 -29.87 -1.28 -3.72
CA GLY A 186 -30.52 -1.57 -2.44
C GLY A 186 -29.59 -2.09 -1.33
N THR A 187 -28.28 -2.18 -1.58
CA THR A 187 -27.31 -2.66 -0.59
C THR A 187 -27.18 -1.69 0.59
N LYS A 188 -27.22 -2.22 1.80
CA LYS A 188 -27.02 -1.46 3.04
C LYS A 188 -25.74 -1.91 3.71
N ILE A 189 -24.76 -1.02 3.80
CA ILE A 189 -23.45 -1.28 4.37
C ILE A 189 -23.36 -0.58 5.73
N ILE A 190 -22.99 -1.31 6.75
CA ILE A 190 -22.77 -0.80 8.11
C ILE A 190 -21.33 -1.19 8.50
N GLY A 191 -20.45 -0.22 8.52
CA GLY A 191 -19.05 -0.41 8.87
C GLY A 191 -18.74 0.01 10.30
N TYR A 192 -17.85 -0.73 10.95
CA TYR A 192 -17.29 -0.41 12.26
C TYR A 192 -15.78 -0.33 12.19
N ASP A 193 -15.21 0.72 12.79
CA ASP A 193 -13.76 0.89 12.91
C ASP A 193 -13.41 1.63 14.21
N ILE A 194 -12.21 1.37 14.75
CA ILE A 194 -11.75 2.03 15.96
C ILE A 194 -11.23 3.45 15.67
N HIS A 195 -10.78 3.72 14.45
CA HIS A 195 -10.12 4.96 14.06
C HIS A 195 -11.11 6.08 13.74
N GLY A 196 -11.61 6.74 14.76
CA GLY A 196 -12.55 7.87 14.64
C GLY A 196 -12.01 9.08 13.85
N SER A 197 -10.70 9.14 13.58
CA SER A 197 -10.08 10.17 12.73
C SER A 197 -10.62 10.17 11.30
N TRP A 198 -11.12 9.03 10.81
CA TRP A 198 -11.67 8.89 9.45
C TRP A 198 -13.13 9.36 9.33
N ALA A 199 -13.80 9.61 10.45
CA ALA A 199 -15.20 10.04 10.46
C ALA A 199 -15.44 11.30 9.64
N ASP A 200 -14.58 12.32 9.83
CA ASP A 200 -14.74 13.61 9.14
C ASP A 200 -14.45 13.51 7.64
N ASP A 201 -13.51 12.67 7.25
CA ASP A 201 -13.21 12.42 5.84
C ASP A 201 -14.38 11.70 5.16
N PHE A 202 -14.91 10.67 5.78
CA PHE A 202 -16.06 9.94 5.26
C PHE A 202 -17.33 10.81 5.22
N ALA A 203 -17.55 11.66 6.23
CA ALA A 203 -18.67 12.59 6.27
C ALA A 203 -18.63 13.62 5.12
N LYS A 204 -17.46 13.97 4.60
CA LYS A 204 -17.30 14.81 3.41
C LYS A 204 -17.42 14.00 2.12
N PHE A 205 -16.85 12.81 2.10
CA PHE A 205 -16.80 11.95 0.90
C PHE A 205 -18.20 11.48 0.47
N LEU A 206 -19.02 11.02 1.42
CA LEU A 206 -20.31 10.43 1.15
C LEU A 206 -21.29 11.42 0.44
N PRO A 207 -21.51 12.65 0.97
CA PRO A 207 -22.36 13.62 0.29
C PRO A 207 -21.85 14.03 -1.09
N ALA A 208 -20.53 14.20 -1.24
CA ALA A 208 -19.90 14.61 -2.50
C ALA A 208 -20.06 13.57 -3.62
N ASN A 209 -20.28 12.30 -3.27
CA ASN A 209 -20.39 11.20 -4.22
C ASN A 209 -21.79 10.56 -4.24
N LYS A 210 -22.76 11.09 -3.51
CA LYS A 210 -24.10 10.49 -3.33
C LYS A 210 -24.82 10.20 -4.65
N GLU A 211 -24.69 11.09 -5.64
CA GLU A 211 -25.31 10.94 -6.96
C GLU A 211 -24.70 9.80 -7.79
N ARG A 212 -23.52 9.31 -7.40
CA ARG A 212 -22.84 8.21 -8.07
C ARG A 212 -23.17 6.85 -7.45
N LEU A 213 -23.82 6.84 -6.29
CA LEU A 213 -24.28 5.59 -5.66
C LEU A 213 -25.46 5.02 -6.43
N PRO A 214 -25.50 3.71 -6.65
CA PRO A 214 -26.68 3.05 -7.18
C PRO A 214 -27.91 3.26 -6.28
N GLU A 215 -29.09 3.14 -6.86
CA GLU A 215 -30.37 3.38 -6.18
C GLU A 215 -30.50 2.53 -4.89
N GLY A 216 -30.91 3.15 -3.80
CA GLY A 216 -31.16 2.49 -2.52
C GLY A 216 -29.92 2.06 -1.76
N VAL A 217 -28.72 2.32 -2.27
CA VAL A 217 -27.46 2.02 -1.54
C VAL A 217 -27.26 3.02 -0.41
N THR A 218 -26.97 2.49 0.78
CA THR A 218 -26.57 3.29 1.96
C THR A 218 -25.29 2.77 2.57
N ILE A 219 -24.45 3.68 3.06
CA ILE A 219 -23.21 3.35 3.77
C ILE A 219 -23.18 4.16 5.06
N ASP A 220 -23.24 3.46 6.18
CA ASP A 220 -23.19 4.04 7.51
C ASP A 220 -21.92 3.53 8.21
N LEU A 221 -21.04 4.44 8.64
CA LEU A 221 -19.85 4.08 9.41
C LEU A 221 -20.00 4.51 10.87
N GLU A 222 -19.72 3.59 11.78
CA GLU A 222 -19.64 3.83 13.21
C GLU A 222 -18.20 3.62 13.70
N PHE A 223 -17.71 4.58 14.48
CA PHE A 223 -16.38 4.49 15.06
C PHE A 223 -16.48 4.01 16.49
N ALA A 224 -16.11 2.75 16.67
CA ALA A 224 -16.22 2.04 17.96
C ALA A 224 -15.21 0.90 18.03
N ASP A 225 -14.77 0.59 19.24
CA ASP A 225 -13.84 -0.50 19.52
C ASP A 225 -14.58 -1.84 19.56
N LEU A 226 -14.14 -2.81 18.74
CA LEU A 226 -14.68 -4.18 18.73
C LEU A 226 -14.28 -4.99 19.97
N GLU A 227 -13.34 -4.53 20.78
CA GLU A 227 -13.02 -5.13 22.07
C GLU A 227 -14.08 -4.83 23.15
N GLU A 228 -14.95 -3.84 22.92
CA GLU A 228 -15.99 -3.44 23.86
C GLU A 228 -17.32 -4.16 23.61
N ASP A 229 -17.93 -4.74 24.67
CA ASP A 229 -19.23 -5.41 24.60
C ASP A 229 -20.34 -4.50 24.07
N LYS A 230 -20.32 -3.22 24.44
CA LYS A 230 -21.33 -2.25 23.96
C LYS A 230 -21.34 -2.07 22.45
N THR A 231 -20.21 -2.32 21.77
CA THR A 231 -20.12 -2.29 20.32
C THR A 231 -20.89 -3.46 19.72
N TRP A 232 -20.69 -4.65 20.25
CA TRP A 232 -21.42 -5.85 19.83
C TRP A 232 -22.91 -5.75 20.10
N GLU A 233 -23.33 -5.17 21.24
CA GLU A 233 -24.75 -4.90 21.50
C GLU A 233 -25.41 -4.00 20.44
N LYS A 234 -24.66 -3.05 19.88
CA LYS A 234 -25.16 -2.20 18.78
C LYS A 234 -25.28 -2.99 17.48
N ILE A 235 -24.29 -3.82 17.18
CA ILE A 235 -24.28 -4.70 16.01
C ILE A 235 -25.46 -5.67 16.08
N ASP A 236 -25.68 -6.33 17.24
CA ASP A 236 -26.76 -7.27 17.48
C ASP A 236 -28.15 -6.63 17.27
N ARG A 237 -28.34 -5.40 17.74
CA ARG A 237 -29.62 -4.67 17.53
C ARG A 237 -29.93 -4.39 16.06
N LYS A 238 -28.93 -4.38 15.22
CA LYS A 238 -29.07 -4.18 13.77
C LYS A 238 -29.07 -5.51 12.99
N ALA A 239 -28.85 -6.66 13.65
CA ALA A 239 -28.88 -7.96 12.99
C ALA A 239 -30.30 -8.31 12.48
N PRO A 240 -30.47 -9.25 11.54
CA PRO A 240 -29.40 -10.02 10.90
C PRO A 240 -28.75 -9.30 9.70
N TYR A 241 -27.59 -9.84 9.28
CA TYR A 241 -26.84 -9.40 8.09
C TYR A 241 -26.75 -10.54 7.08
N ASP A 242 -26.73 -10.22 5.79
CA ASP A 242 -26.51 -11.20 4.73
C ASP A 242 -25.03 -11.54 4.55
N LEU A 243 -24.16 -10.58 4.86
CA LEU A 243 -22.71 -10.72 4.80
C LEU A 243 -22.08 -9.99 5.98
N ALA A 244 -21.14 -10.64 6.65
CA ALA A 244 -20.21 -10.01 7.56
C ALA A 244 -18.78 -10.12 7.00
N ILE A 245 -18.01 -9.03 7.06
CA ILE A 245 -16.66 -8.93 6.55
C ILE A 245 -15.72 -8.60 7.70
N ALA A 246 -14.57 -9.26 7.76
CA ALA A 246 -13.48 -8.96 8.69
C ALA A 246 -12.14 -9.15 7.94
N HIS A 247 -11.83 -8.22 7.01
CA HIS A 247 -10.62 -8.29 6.22
C HIS A 247 -9.48 -7.53 6.88
N TYR A 248 -8.30 -8.16 6.97
CA TYR A 248 -7.09 -7.61 7.60
C TYR A 248 -7.26 -7.23 9.08
N LEU A 249 -8.20 -7.91 9.77
CA LEU A 249 -8.54 -7.63 11.16
C LEU A 249 -7.89 -8.63 12.15
N ASP A 250 -7.45 -9.80 11.69
CA ASP A 250 -6.96 -10.90 12.54
C ASP A 250 -5.70 -10.56 13.34
N TYR A 251 -4.91 -9.59 12.91
CA TYR A 251 -3.73 -9.11 13.63
C TYR A 251 -3.95 -7.76 14.35
N GLU A 252 -5.10 -7.12 14.15
CA GLU A 252 -5.44 -5.83 14.76
C GLU A 252 -6.25 -6.00 16.07
N VAL A 253 -6.98 -7.10 16.22
CA VAL A 253 -7.76 -7.41 17.42
C VAL A 253 -7.03 -8.44 18.29
N LYS A 254 -7.23 -8.36 19.60
CA LYS A 254 -6.62 -9.30 20.56
C LYS A 254 -7.21 -10.69 20.49
N ASP A 255 -8.51 -10.76 20.20
CA ASP A 255 -9.28 -12.00 20.17
C ASP A 255 -10.13 -12.07 18.88
N PHE A 256 -9.51 -12.58 17.81
CA PHE A 256 -10.20 -12.75 16.53
C PHE A 256 -11.27 -13.84 16.58
N GLU A 257 -11.10 -14.87 17.42
CA GLU A 257 -12.11 -15.92 17.61
C GLU A 257 -13.44 -15.34 18.14
N ARG A 258 -13.38 -14.35 19.02
CA ARG A 258 -14.55 -13.60 19.46
C ARG A 258 -15.27 -12.90 18.30
N VAL A 259 -14.53 -12.31 17.37
CA VAL A 259 -15.09 -11.69 16.16
C VAL A 259 -15.81 -12.74 15.31
N VAL A 260 -15.20 -13.90 15.12
CA VAL A 260 -15.77 -15.03 14.38
C VAL A 260 -17.07 -15.52 15.02
N ALA A 261 -17.09 -15.71 16.34
CA ALA A 261 -18.26 -16.14 17.08
C ALA A 261 -19.43 -15.15 16.95
N HIS A 262 -19.17 -13.85 17.08
CA HIS A 262 -20.19 -12.81 16.90
C HIS A 262 -20.68 -12.74 15.44
N ALA A 263 -19.77 -12.79 14.47
CA ALA A 263 -20.14 -12.79 13.06
C ALA A 263 -21.08 -13.96 12.72
N GLN A 264 -20.77 -15.17 13.21
CA GLN A 264 -21.61 -16.35 13.03
C GLN A 264 -23.03 -16.12 13.60
N ASN A 265 -23.17 -15.48 14.77
CA ASN A 265 -24.45 -15.23 15.41
C ASN A 265 -25.31 -14.22 14.65
N VAL A 266 -24.70 -13.16 14.09
CA VAL A 266 -25.43 -12.03 13.50
C VAL A 266 -25.75 -12.16 12.01
N ILE A 267 -25.17 -13.13 11.29
CA ILE A 267 -25.53 -13.37 9.89
C ILE A 267 -26.81 -14.21 9.77
N THR A 268 -27.50 -14.09 8.63
CA THR A 268 -28.67 -14.92 8.29
C THR A 268 -28.27 -16.40 8.10
N GLU A 269 -29.25 -17.30 8.04
CA GLU A 269 -28.97 -18.74 7.80
C GLU A 269 -28.25 -18.98 6.46
N ASP A 270 -28.61 -18.22 5.41
CA ASP A 270 -27.95 -18.25 4.12
C ASP A 270 -26.84 -17.18 3.99
N GLY A 271 -26.45 -16.59 5.12
CA GLY A 271 -25.46 -15.54 5.18
C GLY A 271 -24.03 -16.07 5.05
N MET A 272 -23.13 -15.16 4.71
CA MET A 272 -21.71 -15.44 4.58
C MET A 272 -20.89 -14.58 5.57
N PHE A 273 -19.87 -15.16 6.16
CA PHE A 273 -18.79 -14.42 6.80
C PHE A 273 -17.55 -14.51 5.94
N SER A 274 -16.99 -13.36 5.56
CA SER A 274 -15.75 -13.29 4.79
C SER A 274 -14.62 -12.70 5.61
N CYS A 275 -13.54 -13.44 5.76
CA CYS A 275 -12.35 -12.98 6.47
C CYS A 275 -11.08 -13.40 5.72
N ASN A 276 -9.93 -12.84 6.12
CA ASN A 276 -8.63 -13.35 5.73
C ASN A 276 -7.79 -13.61 7.00
N GLY A 277 -6.80 -14.47 6.88
CA GLY A 277 -5.92 -14.89 7.96
C GLY A 277 -5.29 -16.24 7.66
N GLY A 278 -4.35 -16.65 8.50
CA GLY A 278 -3.67 -17.93 8.35
C GLY A 278 -2.88 -18.03 7.02
N ASN A 279 -2.33 -16.95 6.52
CA ASN A 279 -1.58 -16.96 5.26
C ASN A 279 -0.17 -17.54 5.46
N VAL A 280 0.21 -18.46 4.56
CA VAL A 280 1.62 -18.89 4.38
C VAL A 280 2.13 -18.20 3.13
N ALA A 281 2.96 -17.20 3.33
CA ALA A 281 3.35 -16.33 2.23
C ALA A 281 4.34 -17.00 1.27
N LYS A 282 4.10 -16.93 -0.02
CA LYS A 282 5.02 -17.40 -1.07
C LYS A 282 6.37 -16.66 -1.06
N TRP A 283 6.44 -15.50 -0.46
CA TRP A 283 7.70 -14.81 -0.18
C TRP A 283 8.73 -15.69 0.51
N ASN A 284 8.29 -16.57 1.41
CA ASN A 284 9.19 -17.42 2.17
C ASN A 284 9.97 -18.36 1.24
N GLU A 285 9.30 -19.01 0.29
CA GLU A 285 9.95 -19.89 -0.69
C GLU A 285 10.92 -19.11 -1.56
N PHE A 286 10.48 -17.98 -2.09
CA PHE A 286 11.30 -17.08 -2.92
C PHE A 286 12.58 -16.61 -2.22
N PHE A 287 12.48 -16.15 -0.98
CA PHE A 287 13.65 -15.69 -0.21
C PHE A 287 14.54 -16.84 0.26
N LYS A 288 13.95 -18.00 0.55
CA LYS A 288 14.70 -19.21 0.84
C LYS A 288 15.59 -19.62 -0.33
N GLU A 289 15.03 -19.72 -1.53
CA GLU A 289 15.78 -20.01 -2.76
C GLU A 289 16.89 -19.00 -3.02
N ALA A 290 16.64 -17.72 -2.78
CA ALA A 290 17.65 -16.68 -2.94
C ALA A 290 18.83 -16.83 -1.96
N LEU A 291 18.56 -17.14 -0.68
CA LEU A 291 19.64 -17.39 0.31
C LEU A 291 20.44 -18.64 -0.05
N GLU A 292 19.81 -19.72 -0.44
CA GLU A 292 20.47 -20.94 -0.89
C GLU A 292 21.36 -20.68 -2.11
N ALA A 293 20.87 -19.89 -3.07
CA ALA A 293 21.60 -19.53 -4.28
C ALA A 293 22.88 -18.74 -4.01
N ILE A 294 22.91 -17.92 -2.97
CA ILE A 294 24.13 -17.18 -2.54
C ILE A 294 24.99 -17.96 -1.53
N GLY A 295 24.63 -19.21 -1.22
CA GLY A 295 25.35 -20.10 -0.32
C GLY A 295 25.15 -19.81 1.18
N GLU A 296 24.04 -19.15 1.54
CA GLU A 296 23.70 -18.83 2.93
C GLU A 296 22.61 -19.77 3.48
N ASN A 297 22.57 -19.91 4.81
CA ASN A 297 21.65 -20.82 5.48
C ASN A 297 20.26 -20.17 5.68
N PRO A 298 19.18 -20.71 5.09
CA PRO A 298 17.82 -20.19 5.21
C PRO A 298 17.06 -20.65 6.46
N ALA A 299 17.70 -21.27 7.45
CA ALA A 299 17.03 -21.92 8.60
C ALA A 299 16.03 -21.03 9.36
N PHE A 300 16.26 -19.70 9.39
CA PHE A 300 15.30 -18.80 10.00
C PHE A 300 13.99 -18.70 9.18
N ILE A 301 14.05 -18.84 7.86
CA ILE A 301 12.88 -18.86 6.98
C ILE A 301 12.10 -20.16 7.17
N ASP A 302 12.80 -21.31 7.28
CA ASP A 302 12.15 -22.60 7.55
C ASP A 302 11.34 -22.57 8.85
N LYS A 303 11.88 -21.90 9.88
CA LYS A 303 11.16 -21.67 11.14
C LYS A 303 9.90 -20.82 10.92
N VAL A 304 9.98 -19.75 10.17
CA VAL A 304 8.83 -18.88 9.85
C VAL A 304 7.76 -19.66 9.07
N ILE A 305 8.15 -20.46 8.07
CA ILE A 305 7.23 -21.32 7.31
C ILE A 305 6.50 -22.29 8.24
N CYS A 306 7.23 -22.95 9.15
CA CYS A 306 6.65 -23.88 10.11
C CYS A 306 5.62 -23.19 11.02
N GLU A 307 5.98 -22.03 11.58
CA GLU A 307 5.09 -21.23 12.45
C GLU A 307 3.84 -20.75 11.70
N GLN A 308 3.99 -20.27 10.47
CA GLN A 308 2.87 -19.84 9.64
C GLN A 308 1.96 -21.01 9.27
N THR A 309 2.51 -22.18 8.98
CA THR A 309 1.73 -23.39 8.67
C THR A 309 0.89 -23.82 9.87
N GLN A 310 1.48 -23.87 11.07
CA GLN A 310 0.75 -24.20 12.31
C GLN A 310 -0.36 -23.17 12.60
N LYS A 311 -0.08 -21.88 12.45
CA LYS A 311 -1.09 -20.83 12.60
C LYS A 311 -2.23 -20.99 11.60
N ARG A 312 -1.93 -21.34 10.35
CA ARG A 312 -2.94 -21.59 9.31
C ARG A 312 -3.84 -22.75 9.68
N GLU A 313 -3.29 -23.89 10.12
CA GLU A 313 -4.05 -25.04 10.55
C GLU A 313 -4.99 -24.72 11.72
N SER A 314 -4.47 -24.00 12.71
CA SER A 314 -5.26 -23.54 13.85
C SER A 314 -6.37 -22.56 13.43
N PHE A 315 -6.09 -21.65 12.50
CA PHE A 315 -7.05 -20.68 11.99
C PHE A 315 -8.20 -21.37 11.23
N ILE A 316 -7.89 -22.34 10.37
CA ILE A 316 -8.89 -23.12 9.64
C ILE A 316 -9.74 -23.94 10.62
N SER A 317 -9.13 -24.63 11.57
CA SER A 317 -9.83 -25.41 12.58
C SER A 317 -10.78 -24.55 13.42
N MET A 318 -10.37 -23.33 13.76
CA MET A 318 -11.22 -22.36 14.44
C MET A 318 -12.44 -21.99 13.57
N LEU A 319 -12.26 -21.64 12.30
CA LEU A 319 -13.38 -21.32 11.40
C LEU A 319 -14.36 -22.51 11.25
N GLU A 320 -13.83 -23.73 11.06
CA GLU A 320 -14.64 -24.97 10.93
C GLU A 320 -15.41 -25.31 12.19
N SER A 321 -14.97 -24.83 13.37
CA SER A 321 -15.70 -25.04 14.62
C SER A 321 -16.98 -24.19 14.69
N TYR A 322 -17.02 -23.04 14.06
CA TYR A 322 -18.15 -22.11 14.02
C TYR A 322 -19.04 -22.28 12.79
N PHE A 323 -18.48 -22.65 11.65
CA PHE A 323 -19.18 -22.69 10.36
C PHE A 323 -19.28 -24.11 9.80
N GLY A 324 -20.37 -24.40 9.10
CA GLY A 324 -20.58 -25.72 8.49
C GLY A 324 -19.85 -25.90 7.16
N ARG A 325 -19.54 -24.79 6.48
CA ARG A 325 -18.79 -24.78 5.23
C ARG A 325 -17.81 -23.60 5.22
N VAL A 326 -16.55 -23.92 5.02
CA VAL A 326 -15.45 -22.95 4.93
C VAL A 326 -14.79 -23.10 3.57
N GLU A 327 -14.89 -22.11 2.74
CA GLU A 327 -14.35 -22.09 1.38
C GLU A 327 -13.13 -21.20 1.28
N SER A 328 -12.10 -21.71 0.64
CA SER A 328 -10.84 -21.01 0.38
C SER A 328 -10.96 -20.18 -0.89
N VAL A 329 -10.74 -18.89 -0.81
CA VAL A 329 -10.66 -17.96 -1.96
C VAL A 329 -9.26 -17.40 -2.05
N LEU A 330 -8.52 -17.80 -3.06
CA LEU A 330 -7.16 -17.35 -3.30
C LEU A 330 -7.18 -16.22 -4.32
N LEU A 331 -6.68 -15.05 -3.92
CA LEU A 331 -6.47 -13.93 -4.82
C LEU A 331 -4.98 -13.77 -5.11
N PRO A 332 -4.49 -14.28 -6.27
CA PRO A 332 -3.11 -14.12 -6.65
C PRO A 332 -2.82 -12.66 -7.01
N ASN A 333 -1.65 -12.18 -6.62
CA ASN A 333 -1.08 -10.92 -7.06
C ASN A 333 0.36 -11.15 -7.51
N TYR A 334 0.84 -10.34 -8.44
CA TYR A 334 2.18 -10.47 -8.99
C TYR A 334 2.89 -9.14 -8.80
N TRP A 335 4.02 -9.19 -8.09
CA TRP A 335 4.84 -8.01 -7.87
C TRP A 335 6.05 -8.05 -8.77
N HIS A 336 6.28 -6.95 -9.48
CA HIS A 336 7.31 -6.77 -10.46
C HIS A 336 8.44 -5.92 -9.87
N TYR A 337 9.65 -6.42 -9.90
CA TYR A 337 10.83 -5.74 -9.40
C TYR A 337 11.84 -5.51 -10.53
N LEU A 338 12.25 -4.26 -10.68
CA LEU A 338 13.24 -3.82 -11.65
C LEU A 338 14.61 -3.58 -11.01
N GLU A 339 14.69 -3.60 -9.66
CA GLU A 339 15.90 -3.39 -8.89
C GLU A 339 16.06 -4.42 -7.77
N GLY A 340 17.26 -5.03 -7.71
CA GLY A 340 17.56 -6.03 -6.68
C GLY A 340 17.55 -5.47 -5.27
N PHE A 341 17.89 -4.20 -5.12
CA PHE A 341 17.86 -3.52 -3.82
C PHE A 341 16.46 -3.47 -3.22
N ASP A 342 15.41 -3.16 -4.02
CA ASP A 342 14.03 -3.09 -3.56
C ASP A 342 13.55 -4.45 -3.01
N ILE A 343 13.97 -5.56 -3.61
CA ILE A 343 13.67 -6.90 -3.13
C ILE A 343 14.29 -7.16 -1.76
N VAL A 344 15.54 -6.73 -1.56
CA VAL A 344 16.24 -6.92 -0.28
C VAL A 344 15.64 -6.05 0.82
N GLN A 345 15.20 -4.82 0.51
CA GLN A 345 14.47 -4.00 1.48
C GLN A 345 13.14 -4.67 1.86
N LYS A 346 12.40 -5.19 0.89
CA LYS A 346 11.16 -5.94 1.16
C LYS A 346 11.40 -7.17 2.05
N MET A 347 12.50 -7.87 1.84
CA MET A 347 12.89 -8.99 2.70
C MET A 347 13.13 -8.53 4.14
N LYS A 348 13.80 -7.39 4.35
CA LYS A 348 14.03 -6.84 5.70
C LYS A 348 12.73 -6.46 6.39
N ASP A 349 11.82 -5.78 5.67
CA ASP A 349 10.52 -5.37 6.19
C ASP A 349 9.66 -6.58 6.57
N TYR A 350 9.69 -7.61 5.73
CA TYR A 350 8.90 -8.82 5.93
C TYR A 350 9.38 -9.67 7.12
N TYR A 351 10.69 -9.81 7.30
CA TYR A 351 11.28 -10.57 8.41
C TYR A 351 11.71 -9.66 9.55
N SER A 352 10.74 -8.98 10.15
CA SER A 352 11.01 -8.11 11.31
C SER A 352 11.72 -8.88 12.43
N GLY A 353 12.79 -8.29 12.97
CA GLY A 353 13.70 -8.94 13.93
C GLY A 353 14.87 -9.73 13.30
N GLN A 354 14.89 -9.89 11.97
CA GLN A 354 16.00 -10.51 11.24
C GLN A 354 16.82 -9.51 10.41
N GLU A 355 16.56 -8.22 10.54
CA GLU A 355 17.17 -7.15 9.73
C GLU A 355 18.70 -7.21 9.79
N LYS A 356 19.25 -7.43 11.00
CA LYS A 356 20.70 -7.56 11.19
C LYS A 356 21.29 -8.78 10.49
N THR A 357 20.55 -9.86 10.42
CA THR A 357 20.94 -11.09 9.73
C THR A 357 20.95 -10.84 8.23
N ILE A 358 19.87 -10.27 7.69
CA ILE A 358 19.72 -9.98 6.26
C ILE A 358 20.75 -8.94 5.80
N THR A 359 21.03 -7.90 6.61
CA THR A 359 22.04 -6.88 6.31
C THR A 359 23.44 -7.48 6.10
N ARG A 360 23.78 -8.61 6.74
CA ARG A 360 25.06 -9.29 6.50
C ARG A 360 25.20 -9.84 5.07
N PHE A 361 24.08 -10.09 4.42
CA PHE A 361 24.03 -10.67 3.08
C PHE A 361 23.53 -9.67 2.02
N GLU A 362 23.25 -8.42 2.42
CA GLU A 362 22.61 -7.41 1.60
C GLU A 362 23.30 -7.22 0.25
N ASP A 363 24.61 -7.03 0.24
CA ASP A 363 25.38 -6.84 -1.01
C ASP A 363 25.32 -8.08 -1.91
N LYS A 364 25.39 -9.28 -1.33
CA LYS A 364 25.31 -10.54 -2.09
C LYS A 364 23.92 -10.75 -2.67
N LEU A 365 22.86 -10.51 -1.86
CA LEU A 365 21.48 -10.63 -2.30
C LEU A 365 21.15 -9.60 -3.38
N THR A 366 21.53 -8.35 -3.16
CA THR A 366 21.33 -7.28 -4.14
C THR A 366 22.01 -7.62 -5.47
N SER A 367 23.26 -8.09 -5.42
CA SER A 367 24.00 -8.49 -6.62
C SER A 367 23.34 -9.69 -7.32
N TYR A 368 22.89 -10.70 -6.58
CA TYR A 368 22.18 -11.86 -7.09
C TYR A 368 20.90 -11.47 -7.83
N PHE A 369 20.04 -10.66 -7.19
CA PHE A 369 18.81 -10.21 -7.80
C PHE A 369 19.06 -9.30 -9.00
N GLN A 370 20.05 -8.40 -8.90
CA GLN A 370 20.40 -7.50 -10.01
C GLN A 370 20.94 -8.25 -11.23
N GLU A 371 21.73 -9.32 -11.01
CA GLU A 371 22.19 -10.19 -12.10
C GLU A 371 21.02 -10.90 -12.78
N LYS A 372 20.06 -11.38 -11.98
CA LYS A 372 18.86 -12.04 -12.49
C LYS A 372 17.99 -11.06 -13.30
N ILE A 373 17.75 -9.86 -12.76
CA ILE A 373 17.03 -8.78 -13.47
C ILE A 373 17.74 -8.40 -14.78
N SER A 374 19.07 -8.30 -14.76
CA SER A 374 19.84 -7.97 -15.97
C SER A 374 19.71 -9.03 -17.08
N LYS A 375 19.42 -10.28 -16.74
CA LYS A 375 19.23 -11.38 -17.70
C LYS A 375 17.78 -11.52 -18.16
N GLU A 376 16.84 -11.33 -17.25
CA GLU A 376 15.42 -11.62 -17.45
C GLU A 376 14.57 -10.36 -17.72
N GLY A 377 15.13 -9.17 -17.47
CA GLY A 377 14.46 -7.88 -17.58
C GLY A 377 13.80 -7.44 -16.28
N GLU A 378 13.20 -8.37 -15.54
CA GLU A 378 12.53 -8.12 -14.26
C GLU A 378 12.49 -9.40 -13.43
N ILE A 379 12.17 -9.28 -12.16
CA ILE A 379 11.80 -10.40 -11.29
C ILE A 379 10.32 -10.26 -10.94
N VAL A 380 9.54 -11.30 -11.24
CA VAL A 380 8.11 -11.37 -10.87
C VAL A 380 7.95 -12.33 -9.71
N VAL A 381 7.38 -11.84 -8.61
CA VAL A 381 7.09 -12.65 -7.43
C VAL A 381 5.58 -12.77 -7.25
N GLU A 382 5.09 -14.00 -7.21
CA GLU A 382 3.68 -14.27 -6.92
C GLU A 382 3.40 -14.08 -5.44
N ILE A 383 2.45 -13.19 -5.13
CA ILE A 383 1.98 -12.91 -3.78
C ILE A 383 0.50 -13.24 -3.72
N ASN A 384 0.17 -14.18 -2.87
CA ASN A 384 -1.22 -14.61 -2.71
C ASN A 384 -1.78 -14.08 -1.41
N SER A 385 -3.00 -13.59 -1.45
CA SER A 385 -3.80 -13.37 -0.25
C SER A 385 -4.90 -14.41 -0.17
N GLN A 386 -4.98 -15.03 0.98
CA GLN A 386 -5.96 -16.05 1.27
C GLN A 386 -7.14 -15.42 1.97
N PHE A 387 -8.33 -15.58 1.38
CA PHE A 387 -9.60 -15.25 2.00
C PHE A 387 -10.39 -16.53 2.28
N TRP A 388 -11.29 -16.44 3.22
CA TRP A 388 -12.17 -17.52 3.64
C TRP A 388 -13.61 -17.03 3.59
N HIS A 389 -14.44 -17.76 2.84
CA HIS A 389 -15.89 -17.55 2.82
C HIS A 389 -16.54 -18.65 3.66
N CYS A 390 -17.15 -18.26 4.75
CA CYS A 390 -17.69 -19.14 5.78
C CYS A 390 -19.21 -19.03 5.80
N TYR A 391 -19.91 -20.16 5.83
CA TYR A 391 -21.36 -20.26 5.79
C TYR A 391 -21.87 -21.05 7.02
N LYS A 392 -23.03 -20.66 7.52
CA LYS A 392 -23.65 -21.39 8.64
C LYS A 392 -23.87 -22.88 8.33
N LYS A 393 -24.08 -23.63 9.40
CA LYS A 393 -24.37 -25.08 9.32
C LYS A 393 -25.78 -25.33 8.87
#